data_427223304eb8c13bfbcbe193db83a46d
#
_entry.id   427223304eb8c13bfbcbe193db83a46d
#
_cell.length_a   1.000
_cell.length_b   1.000
_cell.length_c   1.000
_cell.angle_alpha   90.00
_cell.angle_beta   90.00
_cell.angle_gamma   90.00
#
_symmetry.space_group_name_H-M   'P 1'
#
loop_
_entity.id
_entity.type
_entity.pdbx_description
1 polymer ?
#
loop_
_entity_poly.entity_id
_entity_poly.type
_entity_poly.pdbx_seq_one_letter_code
_entity_poly.pdbx_strand_id
1 'polypeptide(L)'
;MYNLIYTMPFTNVDGEALTVQILEDGGTGSPVELTGGTPPFIVDVNDEDFLYTPTRFSGATLKLVGSDYLQKLFSTQYQKFKVNLVKAGSVIWTGFITPELYSQDYDNSLFELEIECISALSTLEYIDFKQEGATVSLLGIIKKCITESKGDFRAVYIPNVYTSSLDGITVS
;
A
#
# COMPACT_ATOMS: atom_id res chain seq x y z
N MET A 1 12.79 -5.75 6.64
CA MET A 1 12.06 -4.86 7.60
C MET A 1 11.89 -3.51 6.95
N TYR A 2 10.67 -2.97 6.93
CA TYR A 2 10.38 -1.67 6.34
C TYR A 2 10.80 -0.53 7.28
N ASN A 3 11.61 0.38 6.76
CA ASN A 3 12.04 1.59 7.46
C ASN A 3 11.54 2.83 6.73
N LEU A 4 11.08 3.81 7.48
CA LEU A 4 10.54 5.07 6.95
C LEU A 4 11.67 5.87 6.29
N ILE A 5 11.45 6.26 5.00
CA ILE A 5 12.44 7.03 4.22
C ILE A 5 11.90 8.40 3.78
N TYR A 6 10.58 8.50 3.55
CA TYR A 6 9.95 9.78 3.20
C TYR A 6 8.64 9.97 3.95
N THR A 7 8.31 11.23 4.23
CA THR A 7 7.03 11.67 4.78
C THR A 7 6.48 12.82 3.95
N MET A 8 5.17 12.86 3.76
CA MET A 8 4.48 13.95 3.08
C MET A 8 3.22 14.31 3.87
N PRO A 9 3.30 15.33 4.76
CA PRO A 9 2.13 15.82 5.46
C PRO A 9 1.26 16.69 4.54
N PHE A 10 -0.05 16.56 4.67
CA PHE A 10 -1.01 17.40 3.96
C PHE A 10 -2.33 17.49 4.71
N THR A 11 -3.21 18.38 4.26
CA THR A 11 -4.56 18.54 4.81
C THR A 11 -5.58 18.23 3.72
N ASN A 12 -6.57 17.40 4.02
CA ASN A 12 -7.65 17.09 3.08
C ASN A 12 -8.67 18.26 2.98
N VAL A 13 -9.67 18.10 2.11
CA VAL A 13 -10.73 19.11 1.90
C VAL A 13 -11.58 19.38 3.14
N ASP A 14 -11.65 18.43 4.07
CA ASP A 14 -12.38 18.52 5.34
C ASP A 14 -11.57 19.19 6.45
N GLY A 15 -10.33 19.62 6.17
CA GLY A 15 -9.42 20.23 7.14
C GLY A 15 -8.71 19.22 8.05
N GLU A 16 -8.73 17.94 7.73
CA GLU A 16 -8.07 16.91 8.53
C GLU A 16 -6.61 16.72 8.12
N ALA A 17 -5.72 16.62 9.10
CA ALA A 17 -4.31 16.37 8.86
C ALA A 17 -4.07 14.89 8.54
N LEU A 18 -3.41 14.66 7.42
CA LEU A 18 -3.01 13.36 6.91
C LEU A 18 -1.50 13.35 6.64
N THR A 19 -0.91 12.18 6.64
CA THR A 19 0.50 12.01 6.28
C THR A 19 0.66 10.77 5.42
N VAL A 20 1.25 10.94 4.24
CA VAL A 20 1.76 9.80 3.47
C VAL A 20 3.14 9.45 4.01
N GLN A 21 3.37 8.17 4.25
CA GLN A 21 4.65 7.60 4.66
C GLN A 21 5.13 6.64 3.59
N ILE A 22 6.37 6.79 3.13
CA ILE A 22 7.00 5.84 2.22
C ILE A 22 8.10 5.12 3.01
N LEU A 23 7.98 3.80 3.06
CA LEU A 23 8.90 2.92 3.76
C LEU A 23 9.63 2.03 2.74
N GLU A 24 10.92 1.83 2.94
CA GLU A 24 11.74 0.95 2.10
C GLU A 24 12.08 -0.34 2.83
N ASP A 25 11.96 -1.48 2.15
CA ASP A 25 12.46 -2.74 2.69
C ASP A 25 13.99 -2.74 2.73
N GLY A 26 14.53 -2.85 3.95
CA GLY A 26 15.98 -2.72 4.20
C GLY A 26 16.50 -1.27 4.11
N GLY A 27 15.62 -0.28 4.08
CA GLY A 27 15.99 1.14 4.05
C GLY A 27 16.78 1.56 5.30
N THR A 28 17.61 2.58 5.14
CA THR A 28 18.44 3.18 6.20
C THR A 28 18.42 4.70 6.08
N GLY A 29 18.62 5.39 7.18
CA GLY A 29 18.69 6.85 7.24
C GLY A 29 17.52 7.50 7.97
N SER A 30 17.51 8.82 8.03
CA SER A 30 16.42 9.61 8.59
C SER A 30 15.40 9.94 7.50
N PRO A 31 14.09 10.01 7.84
CA PRO A 31 13.07 10.37 6.89
C PRO A 31 13.26 11.78 6.34
N VAL A 32 12.98 11.96 5.04
CA VAL A 32 12.97 13.26 4.36
C VAL A 32 11.53 13.66 4.09
N GLU A 33 11.20 14.92 4.33
CA GLU A 33 9.88 15.47 4.04
C GLU A 33 9.78 15.85 2.56
N LEU A 34 8.70 15.40 1.91
CA LEU A 34 8.38 15.68 0.52
C LEU A 34 7.22 16.68 0.43
N THR A 35 7.18 17.43 -0.67
CA THR A 35 6.08 18.32 -0.99
C THR A 35 5.08 17.61 -1.91
N GLY A 36 3.81 17.61 -1.53
CA GLY A 36 2.73 17.04 -2.36
C GLY A 36 2.25 17.98 -3.45
N GLY A 37 1.79 17.39 -4.56
CA GLY A 37 1.05 18.08 -5.63
C GLY A 37 -0.40 18.38 -5.25
N THR A 38 -1.23 18.68 -6.25
CA THR A 38 -2.65 18.97 -6.02
C THR A 38 -3.53 18.11 -6.93
N PRO A 39 -4.29 17.14 -6.39
CA PRO A 39 -4.28 16.65 -5.00
C PRO A 39 -3.03 15.80 -4.72
N PRO A 40 -2.51 15.78 -3.47
CA PRO A 40 -1.25 15.10 -3.15
C PRO A 40 -1.37 13.57 -3.12
N PHE A 41 -2.56 13.04 -2.83
CA PHE A 41 -2.83 11.61 -2.77
C PHE A 41 -4.27 11.30 -3.17
N ILE A 42 -4.45 10.41 -4.12
CA ILE A 42 -5.75 9.96 -4.61
C ILE A 42 -5.84 8.46 -4.35
N VAL A 43 -6.96 7.99 -3.81
CA VAL A 43 -7.25 6.55 -3.66
C VAL A 43 -8.41 6.21 -4.58
N ASP A 44 -8.17 5.29 -5.50
CA ASP A 44 -9.18 4.75 -6.41
C ASP A 44 -9.61 3.37 -5.92
N VAL A 45 -10.88 3.24 -5.60
CA VAL A 45 -11.48 1.98 -5.16
C VAL A 45 -12.29 1.40 -6.31
N ASN A 46 -12.01 0.15 -6.66
CA ASN A 46 -12.80 -0.54 -7.69
C ASN A 46 -14.27 -0.62 -7.25
N ASP A 47 -15.18 -0.07 -8.07
CA ASP A 47 -16.62 0.05 -7.80
C ASP A 47 -17.41 -1.14 -8.36
N GLU A 48 -16.83 -2.34 -8.34
CA GLU A 48 -17.53 -3.56 -8.71
C GLU A 48 -18.63 -3.94 -7.71
N ASP A 49 -19.61 -4.70 -8.16
CA ASP A 49 -20.77 -5.10 -7.37
C ASP A 49 -20.36 -5.82 -6.08
N PHE A 50 -20.59 -5.16 -4.96
CA PHE A 50 -20.18 -5.59 -3.61
C PHE A 50 -20.73 -6.97 -3.20
N LEU A 51 -21.87 -7.39 -3.75
CA LEU A 51 -22.51 -8.68 -3.40
C LEU A 51 -21.66 -9.88 -3.83
N TYR A 52 -20.87 -9.73 -4.88
CA TYR A 52 -20.07 -10.81 -5.46
C TYR A 52 -18.56 -10.66 -5.24
N THR A 53 -18.10 -9.47 -4.85
CA THR A 53 -16.68 -9.17 -4.65
C THR A 53 -16.43 -8.72 -3.20
N PRO A 54 -16.30 -9.66 -2.25
CA PRO A 54 -16.16 -9.34 -0.82
C PRO A 54 -14.84 -8.63 -0.49
N THR A 55 -13.87 -8.68 -1.39
CA THR A 55 -12.56 -8.05 -1.21
C THR A 55 -12.37 -7.00 -2.29
N ARG A 56 -12.26 -5.73 -1.90
CA ARG A 56 -12.01 -4.64 -2.84
C ARG A 56 -10.52 -4.38 -2.96
N PHE A 57 -10.05 -4.41 -4.19
CA PHE A 57 -8.74 -3.90 -4.54
C PHE A 57 -8.83 -2.39 -4.72
N SER A 58 -7.75 -1.69 -4.36
CA SER A 58 -7.66 -0.26 -4.58
C SER A 58 -6.29 0.10 -5.14
N GLY A 59 -6.28 1.10 -6.00
CA GLY A 59 -5.07 1.79 -6.42
C GLY A 59 -4.91 3.10 -5.64
N ALA A 60 -3.75 3.71 -5.75
CA ALA A 60 -3.57 5.08 -5.33
C ALA A 60 -2.53 5.77 -6.22
N THR A 61 -2.73 7.07 -6.45
CA THR A 61 -1.77 7.92 -7.14
C THR A 61 -1.19 8.92 -6.16
N LEU A 62 0.12 8.90 -6.02
CA LEU A 62 0.88 9.84 -5.21
C LEU A 62 1.47 10.91 -6.12
N LYS A 63 1.11 12.18 -5.87
CA LYS A 63 1.61 13.33 -6.62
C LYS A 63 2.59 14.12 -5.80
N LEU A 64 3.81 14.24 -6.29
CA LEU A 64 4.92 14.95 -5.65
C LEU A 64 5.33 16.14 -6.49
N VAL A 65 5.76 17.20 -5.85
CA VAL A 65 6.31 18.39 -6.51
C VAL A 65 7.71 18.66 -5.98
N GLY A 66 8.67 18.80 -6.86
CA GLY A 66 10.04 19.07 -6.46
C GLY A 66 11.01 19.18 -7.61
N SER A 67 12.27 19.44 -7.27
CA SER A 67 13.40 19.45 -8.20
C SER A 67 14.27 18.19 -8.06
N ASP A 68 13.95 17.29 -7.14
CA ASP A 68 14.65 16.02 -6.94
C ASP A 68 13.95 14.92 -7.75
N TYR A 69 14.70 14.23 -8.56
CA TYR A 69 14.18 13.18 -9.44
C TYR A 69 13.71 11.91 -8.73
N LEU A 70 13.95 11.77 -7.44
CA LEU A 70 13.50 10.63 -6.61
C LEU A 70 13.69 9.26 -7.30
N GLN A 71 14.76 9.13 -8.11
CA GLN A 71 15.06 7.92 -8.89
C GLN A 71 15.04 6.65 -8.05
N LYS A 72 15.32 6.79 -6.76
CA LYS A 72 15.31 5.68 -5.80
C LYS A 72 13.94 5.01 -5.70
N LEU A 73 12.84 5.74 -5.90
CA LEU A 73 11.47 5.20 -5.80
C LEU A 73 11.07 4.32 -6.98
N PHE A 74 11.79 4.43 -8.09
CA PHE A 74 11.56 3.60 -9.27
C PHE A 74 12.35 2.30 -9.15
N SER A 75 11.66 1.21 -8.92
CA SER A 75 12.27 -0.12 -8.74
C SER A 75 11.45 -1.16 -9.49
N THR A 76 12.13 -2.11 -10.11
CA THR A 76 11.49 -3.28 -10.72
C THR A 76 11.13 -4.37 -9.69
N GLN A 77 11.46 -4.17 -8.42
CA GLN A 77 11.18 -5.12 -7.36
C GLN A 77 9.81 -4.85 -6.74
N TYR A 78 8.94 -5.88 -6.74
CA TYR A 78 7.66 -5.85 -6.04
C TYR A 78 7.87 -5.67 -4.53
N GLN A 79 6.94 -4.94 -3.90
CA GLN A 79 6.96 -4.71 -2.45
C GLN A 79 8.27 -4.08 -1.91
N LYS A 80 9.04 -3.40 -2.76
CA LYS A 80 10.25 -2.68 -2.32
C LYS A 80 9.91 -1.46 -1.49
N PHE A 81 8.95 -0.66 -1.95
CA PHE A 81 8.50 0.56 -1.29
C PHE A 81 7.05 0.45 -0.87
N LYS A 82 6.84 0.47 0.43
CA LYS A 82 5.51 0.44 1.06
C LYS A 82 5.03 1.86 1.28
N VAL A 83 3.77 2.13 0.94
CA VAL A 83 3.13 3.43 1.11
C VAL A 83 1.99 3.29 2.09
N ASN A 84 2.01 4.10 3.14
CA ASN A 84 0.95 4.18 4.14
C ASN A 84 0.32 5.58 4.14
N LEU A 85 -1.00 5.65 4.10
CA LEU A 85 -1.74 6.85 4.43
C LEU A 85 -2.13 6.81 5.90
N VAL A 86 -1.67 7.80 6.66
CA VAL A 86 -1.84 7.86 8.13
C VAL A 86 -2.74 9.03 8.50
N LYS A 87 -3.75 8.77 9.34
CA LYS A 87 -4.62 9.77 9.95
C LYS A 87 -4.60 9.58 11.47
N ALA A 88 -4.29 10.65 12.20
CA ALA A 88 -4.23 10.64 13.67
C ALA A 88 -3.42 9.44 14.26
N GLY A 89 -2.26 9.14 13.64
CA GLY A 89 -1.39 8.04 14.05
C GLY A 89 -1.85 6.65 13.65
N SER A 90 -2.97 6.55 12.91
CA SER A 90 -3.52 5.27 12.43
C SER A 90 -3.38 5.14 10.93
N VAL A 91 -2.88 4.01 10.46
CA VAL A 91 -2.85 3.69 9.03
C VAL A 91 -4.29 3.45 8.56
N ILE A 92 -4.73 4.20 7.55
CA ILE A 92 -6.07 4.09 6.95
C ILE A 92 -6.02 3.49 5.55
N TRP A 93 -4.88 3.52 4.89
CA TRP A 93 -4.62 2.83 3.63
C TRP A 93 -3.17 2.36 3.59
N THR A 94 -2.92 1.19 3.01
CA THR A 94 -1.59 0.63 2.81
C THR A 94 -1.48 -0.02 1.45
N GLY A 95 -0.37 0.22 0.79
CA GLY A 95 -0.07 -0.35 -0.51
C GLY A 95 1.42 -0.29 -0.83
N PHE A 96 1.75 -0.50 -2.09
CA PHE A 96 3.13 -0.50 -2.58
C PHE A 96 3.23 0.27 -3.88
N ILE A 97 4.35 0.93 -4.09
CA ILE A 97 4.68 1.55 -5.37
C ILE A 97 4.72 0.47 -6.43
N THR A 98 4.02 0.69 -7.54
CA THR A 98 4.01 -0.20 -8.69
C THR A 98 5.42 -0.26 -9.28
N PRO A 99 5.94 -1.47 -9.57
CA PRO A 99 7.24 -1.60 -10.21
C PRO A 99 7.25 -0.95 -11.59
N GLU A 100 8.03 0.10 -11.74
CA GLU A 100 8.17 0.82 -13.00
C GLU A 100 9.62 1.13 -13.30
N LEU A 101 9.93 1.26 -14.59
CA LEU A 101 11.18 1.84 -15.04
C LEU A 101 11.10 3.37 -14.93
N TYR A 102 12.16 3.97 -14.46
CA TYR A 102 12.26 5.41 -14.38
C TYR A 102 12.10 6.03 -15.78
N SER A 103 11.07 6.87 -15.90
CA SER A 103 10.82 7.68 -17.09
C SER A 103 10.39 9.06 -16.64
N GLN A 104 11.22 10.05 -16.85
CA GLN A 104 10.93 11.43 -16.52
C GLN A 104 11.61 12.36 -17.50
N ASP A 105 10.91 13.39 -17.96
CA ASP A 105 11.46 14.42 -18.81
C ASP A 105 12.52 15.24 -18.04
N TYR A 106 13.63 15.52 -18.68
CA TYR A 106 14.67 16.37 -18.12
C TYR A 106 14.20 17.83 -18.18
N ASP A 107 13.87 18.39 -17.03
CA ASP A 107 13.55 19.81 -16.89
C ASP A 107 14.36 20.39 -15.71
N ASN A 108 14.76 21.65 -15.85
CA ASN A 108 15.47 22.41 -14.81
C ASN A 108 14.52 23.15 -13.85
N SER A 109 13.20 23.00 -14.03
CA SER A 109 12.18 23.63 -13.22
C SER A 109 11.61 22.64 -12.20
N LEU A 110 10.76 23.14 -11.32
CA LEU A 110 9.92 22.30 -10.46
C LEU A 110 8.97 21.49 -11.36
N PHE A 111 8.93 20.19 -11.17
CA PHE A 111 8.05 19.30 -11.89
C PHE A 111 7.16 18.51 -10.95
N GLU A 112 6.03 18.08 -11.47
CA GLU A 112 5.12 17.17 -10.80
C GLU A 112 5.47 15.74 -11.19
N LEU A 113 5.68 14.88 -10.19
CA LEU A 113 5.95 13.47 -10.34
C LEU A 113 4.73 12.69 -9.85
N GLU A 114 4.15 11.88 -10.72
CA GLU A 114 3.08 10.95 -10.37
C GLU A 114 3.65 9.55 -10.18
N ILE A 115 3.30 8.93 -9.04
CA ILE A 115 3.73 7.58 -8.71
C ILE A 115 2.49 6.73 -8.46
N GLU A 116 2.32 5.69 -9.26
CA GLU A 116 1.24 4.74 -9.13
C GLU A 116 1.53 3.74 -8.00
N CYS A 117 0.49 3.48 -7.21
CA CYS A 117 0.53 2.54 -6.09
C CYS A 117 -0.63 1.55 -6.20
N ILE A 118 -0.39 0.32 -5.78
CA ILE A 118 -1.41 -0.73 -5.67
C ILE A 118 -1.61 -1.10 -4.21
N SER A 119 -2.83 -1.47 -3.83
CA SER A 119 -3.11 -1.90 -2.45
C SER A 119 -2.28 -3.12 -2.06
N ALA A 120 -2.05 -3.31 -0.77
CA ALA A 120 -1.27 -4.44 -0.28
C ALA A 120 -1.87 -5.79 -0.73
N LEU A 121 -3.19 -5.93 -0.77
CA LEU A 121 -3.86 -7.15 -1.28
C LEU A 121 -3.68 -7.34 -2.78
N SER A 122 -3.64 -6.26 -3.57
CA SER A 122 -3.43 -6.33 -5.02
C SER A 122 -2.04 -6.90 -5.37
N THR A 123 -1.07 -6.78 -4.48
CA THR A 123 0.28 -7.34 -4.72
C THR A 123 0.29 -8.87 -4.81
N LEU A 124 -0.75 -9.54 -4.33
CA LEU A 124 -0.86 -11.01 -4.42
C LEU A 124 -0.92 -11.51 -5.86
N GLU A 125 -1.33 -10.68 -6.81
CA GLU A 125 -1.30 -11.00 -8.24
C GLU A 125 0.13 -11.30 -8.74
N TYR A 126 1.14 -10.70 -8.09
CA TYR A 126 2.55 -10.81 -8.47
C TYR A 126 3.34 -11.81 -7.61
N ILE A 127 2.67 -12.52 -6.70
CA ILE A 127 3.31 -13.45 -5.76
C ILE A 127 2.89 -14.88 -6.05
N ASP A 128 3.83 -15.70 -6.46
CA ASP A 128 3.58 -17.12 -6.68
C ASP A 128 3.21 -17.83 -5.37
N PHE A 129 2.08 -18.51 -5.36
CA PHE A 129 1.71 -19.35 -4.23
C PHE A 129 2.58 -20.61 -4.20
N LYS A 130 3.46 -20.71 -3.20
CA LYS A 130 4.26 -21.92 -2.95
C LYS A 130 3.61 -22.72 -1.84
N GLN A 131 3.17 -23.93 -2.16
CA GLN A 131 2.65 -24.86 -1.17
C GLN A 131 3.80 -25.51 -0.42
N GLU A 132 3.76 -25.41 0.90
CA GLU A 132 4.66 -26.11 1.82
C GLU A 132 3.89 -27.24 2.49
N GLY A 133 4.29 -28.49 2.23
CA GLY A 133 3.65 -29.68 2.79
C GLY A 133 2.57 -30.31 1.91
N ALA A 134 2.05 -31.47 2.35
CA ALA A 134 1.14 -32.31 1.56
C ALA A 134 -0.32 -31.84 1.56
N THR A 135 -0.75 -31.13 2.62
CA THR A 135 -2.12 -30.63 2.79
C THR A 135 -2.12 -29.26 3.41
N VAL A 136 -2.89 -28.33 2.84
CA VAL A 136 -3.08 -26.97 3.33
C VAL A 136 -4.56 -26.73 3.56
N SER A 137 -4.95 -26.26 4.74
CA SER A 137 -6.33 -25.85 4.98
C SER A 137 -6.63 -24.52 4.27
N LEU A 138 -7.90 -24.29 3.93
CA LEU A 138 -8.33 -23.01 3.34
C LEU A 138 -7.92 -21.82 4.22
N LEU A 139 -8.09 -21.95 5.54
CA LEU A 139 -7.65 -20.94 6.50
C LEU A 139 -6.13 -20.71 6.43
N GLY A 140 -5.33 -21.76 6.26
CA GLY A 140 -3.88 -21.66 6.09
C GLY A 140 -3.51 -20.89 4.83
N ILE A 141 -4.23 -21.08 3.73
CA ILE A 141 -4.05 -20.33 2.48
C ILE A 141 -4.36 -18.85 2.72
N ILE A 142 -5.49 -18.53 3.32
CA ILE A 142 -5.90 -17.14 3.59
C ILE A 142 -4.88 -16.44 4.49
N LYS A 143 -4.44 -17.11 5.57
CA LYS A 143 -3.39 -16.57 6.46
C LYS A 143 -2.10 -16.28 5.68
N LYS A 144 -1.67 -17.20 4.84
CA LYS A 144 -0.48 -17.00 4.00
C LYS A 144 -0.64 -15.81 3.05
N CYS A 145 -1.78 -15.68 2.37
CA CYS A 145 -2.07 -14.53 1.50
C CYS A 145 -1.98 -13.20 2.27
N ILE A 146 -2.59 -13.12 3.46
CA ILE A 146 -2.53 -11.92 4.30
C ILE A 146 -1.09 -11.59 4.72
N THR A 147 -0.32 -12.60 5.12
CA THR A 147 1.08 -12.42 5.52
C THR A 147 1.94 -11.97 4.34
N GLU A 148 1.79 -12.60 3.18
CA GLU A 148 2.57 -12.28 1.98
C GLU A 148 2.21 -10.91 1.38
N SER A 149 0.98 -10.44 1.60
CA SER A 149 0.59 -9.08 1.18
C SER A 149 1.32 -7.98 1.93
N LYS A 150 1.91 -8.28 3.10
CA LYS A 150 2.65 -7.34 3.97
C LYS A 150 1.89 -6.04 4.29
N GLY A 151 0.56 -6.08 4.24
CA GLY A 151 -0.29 -4.95 4.60
C GLY A 151 -0.26 -4.66 6.10
N ASP A 152 -0.56 -3.42 6.49
CA ASP A 152 -0.70 -3.02 7.90
C ASP A 152 -2.15 -3.22 8.36
N PHE A 153 -2.61 -4.47 8.34
CA PHE A 153 -3.95 -4.83 8.78
C PHE A 153 -4.02 -4.84 10.31
N ARG A 154 -5.04 -4.19 10.88
CA ARG A 154 -5.27 -4.22 12.32
C ARG A 154 -5.87 -5.54 12.78
N ALA A 155 -6.84 -6.05 12.02
CA ALA A 155 -7.47 -7.33 12.21
C ALA A 155 -8.14 -7.79 10.92
N VAL A 156 -8.15 -9.10 10.71
CA VAL A 156 -8.91 -9.72 9.62
C VAL A 156 -9.89 -10.71 10.24
N TYR A 157 -11.17 -10.51 9.96
CA TYR A 157 -12.24 -11.36 10.45
C TYR A 157 -12.71 -12.27 9.33
N ILE A 158 -12.62 -13.58 9.55
CA ILE A 158 -13.11 -14.58 8.61
C ILE A 158 -14.32 -15.25 9.27
N PRO A 159 -15.56 -14.96 8.84
CA PRO A 159 -16.73 -15.56 9.42
C PRO A 159 -16.73 -17.06 9.15
N ASN A 160 -17.05 -17.85 10.18
CA ASN A 160 -17.22 -19.27 10.03
C ASN A 160 -18.67 -19.57 9.59
N VAL A 161 -18.84 -19.93 8.31
CA VAL A 161 -20.17 -20.21 7.72
C VAL A 161 -20.74 -21.56 8.12
N TYR A 162 -19.96 -22.45 8.75
CA TYR A 162 -20.36 -23.82 9.07
C TYR A 162 -20.79 -24.02 10.53
N THR A 163 -20.57 -23.06 11.40
CA THR A 163 -21.04 -23.07 12.78
C THR A 163 -21.89 -21.84 13.01
N SER A 164 -22.94 -21.98 13.81
CA SER A 164 -23.82 -20.87 14.20
C SER A 164 -23.14 -19.83 15.11
N SER A 165 -21.87 -20.00 15.43
CA SER A 165 -21.09 -19.01 16.16
C SER A 165 -20.62 -17.94 15.18
N LEU A 166 -20.92 -16.68 15.53
CA LEU A 166 -20.39 -15.49 14.84
C LEU A 166 -18.91 -15.23 15.18
N ASP A 167 -18.25 -16.19 15.79
CA ASP A 167 -16.85 -16.06 16.18
C ASP A 167 -15.98 -16.04 14.93
N GLY A 168 -15.62 -14.84 14.51
CA GLY A 168 -14.61 -14.64 13.47
C GLY A 168 -13.25 -15.09 13.96
N ILE A 169 -12.43 -15.63 13.06
CA ILE A 169 -11.02 -15.91 13.34
C ILE A 169 -10.24 -14.63 13.11
N THR A 170 -9.66 -14.10 14.18
CA THR A 170 -8.75 -12.95 14.08
C THR A 170 -7.38 -13.45 13.62
N VAL A 171 -6.87 -12.87 12.56
CA VAL A 171 -5.51 -13.09 12.08
C VAL A 171 -4.73 -11.80 12.35
N SER A 172 -3.87 -11.84 13.36
CA SER A 172 -2.96 -10.75 13.73
C SER A 172 -1.57 -11.02 13.19
#